data_68d7c9473fa84b46f83a3f89d90c2c76
#
_entry.id   68d7c9473fa84b46f83a3f89d90c2c76
#
_cell.length_a   1.000
_cell.length_b   1.000
_cell.length_c   1.000
_cell.angle_alpha   90.00
_cell.angle_beta   90.00
_cell.angle_gamma   90.00
#
_symmetry.space_group_name_H-M   'P 1'
#
loop_
_entity.id
_entity.type
_entity.pdbx_description
1 polymer ?
#
loop_
_entity_poly.entity_id
_entity_poly.type
_entity_poly.pdbx_seq_one_letter_code
_entity_poly.pdbx_strand_id
1 'polypeptide(L)'
;MTPKQKGFTLLEILLVLVLLSVASVAVIATLPQKTSDEAKQQAVALYHRLQLLNEEAILSGKDYGARFDQKRASYQLLALGEEGWQALDDEQLPEQVTLPDGLALTMQLGGNVWKDEDRLFNPGSLFDDEMFAELEAENKVLPPQVFIMSSGEITPFSIAIYPQNLSADEDAWRVVAKENGDIILLAPGESDEQA
;
A
#
# COMPACT_ATOMS: atom_id res chain seq x y z
N MET A 1 -34.04 -35.03 54.24
CA MET A 1 -33.30 -33.77 54.14
C MET A 1 -33.42 -33.28 52.72
N THR A 2 -34.25 -32.30 52.48
CA THR A 2 -34.44 -31.68 51.15
C THR A 2 -33.35 -30.62 50.92
N PRO A 3 -32.58 -30.66 49.81
CA PRO A 3 -31.61 -29.66 49.57
C PRO A 3 -32.30 -28.32 49.32
N LYS A 4 -31.88 -27.26 50.03
CA LYS A 4 -32.35 -25.89 49.80
C LYS A 4 -31.89 -25.46 48.40
N GLN A 5 -32.78 -25.29 47.45
CA GLN A 5 -32.50 -24.65 46.16
C GLN A 5 -32.18 -23.16 46.44
N LYS A 6 -30.97 -22.77 46.05
CA LYS A 6 -30.55 -21.36 46.01
C LYS A 6 -30.98 -20.80 44.67
N GLY A 7 -31.89 -19.84 44.69
CA GLY A 7 -32.27 -19.08 43.51
C GLY A 7 -31.22 -17.98 43.20
N PHE A 8 -31.07 -17.61 41.93
CA PHE A 8 -30.26 -16.49 41.51
C PHE A 8 -30.85 -15.16 42.02
N THR A 9 -29.97 -14.28 42.46
CA THR A 9 -30.41 -12.93 42.88
C THR A 9 -30.46 -12.02 41.63
N LEU A 10 -31.35 -11.03 41.66
CA LEU A 10 -31.49 -10.04 40.61
C LEU A 10 -30.18 -9.28 40.38
N LEU A 11 -29.42 -9.04 41.45
CA LEU A 11 -28.09 -8.40 41.40
C LEU A 11 -27.06 -9.28 40.68
N GLU A 12 -27.10 -10.59 40.85
CA GLU A 12 -26.18 -11.53 40.19
C GLU A 12 -26.40 -11.57 38.69
N ILE A 13 -27.65 -11.60 38.24
CA ILE A 13 -27.98 -11.52 36.78
C ILE A 13 -27.55 -10.18 36.21
N LEU A 14 -27.77 -9.06 36.94
CA LEU A 14 -27.34 -7.74 36.48
C LEU A 14 -25.82 -7.66 36.33
N LEU A 15 -25.07 -8.21 37.29
CA LEU A 15 -23.61 -8.25 37.24
C LEU A 15 -23.10 -9.10 36.06
N VAL A 16 -23.72 -10.25 35.81
CA VAL A 16 -23.38 -11.10 34.66
C VAL A 16 -23.64 -10.37 33.35
N LEU A 17 -24.78 -9.67 33.21
CA LEU A 17 -25.10 -8.89 32.00
C LEU A 17 -24.10 -7.75 31.78
N VAL A 18 -23.68 -7.05 32.84
CA VAL A 18 -22.64 -6.02 32.73
C VAL A 18 -21.32 -6.62 32.32
N LEU A 19 -20.89 -7.74 32.90
CA LEU A 19 -19.64 -8.41 32.51
C LEU A 19 -19.69 -8.91 31.06
N LEU A 20 -20.79 -9.49 30.60
CA LEU A 20 -20.98 -9.93 29.24
C LEU A 20 -20.96 -8.75 28.25
N SER A 21 -21.56 -7.62 28.59
CA SER A 21 -21.53 -6.42 27.73
C SER A 21 -20.15 -5.84 27.63
N VAL A 22 -19.37 -5.77 28.69
CA VAL A 22 -17.98 -5.31 28.68
C VAL A 22 -17.10 -6.28 27.88
N ALA A 23 -17.26 -7.59 28.06
CA ALA A 23 -16.53 -8.60 27.30
C ALA A 23 -16.85 -8.50 25.80
N SER A 24 -18.11 -8.28 25.41
CA SER A 24 -18.51 -8.11 24.01
C SER A 24 -17.86 -6.89 23.36
N VAL A 25 -17.81 -5.75 24.07
CA VAL A 25 -17.13 -4.54 23.57
C VAL A 25 -15.63 -4.78 23.39
N ALA A 26 -14.98 -5.49 24.33
CA ALA A 26 -13.56 -5.82 24.22
C ALA A 26 -13.27 -6.69 23.00
N VAL A 27 -14.12 -7.69 22.70
CA VAL A 27 -13.96 -8.55 21.51
C VAL A 27 -14.13 -7.76 20.21
N ILE A 28 -15.12 -6.88 20.12
CA ILE A 28 -15.36 -6.06 18.92
C ILE A 28 -14.19 -5.11 18.68
N ALA A 29 -13.59 -4.54 19.72
CA ALA A 29 -12.45 -3.62 19.61
C ALA A 29 -11.15 -4.31 19.11
N THR A 30 -11.07 -5.64 19.20
CA THR A 30 -9.91 -6.41 18.72
C THR A 30 -10.06 -6.96 17.30
N LEU A 31 -11.18 -6.70 16.62
CA LEU A 31 -11.40 -7.18 15.26
C LEU A 31 -10.60 -6.32 14.26
N PRO A 32 -9.73 -6.94 13.41
CA PRO A 32 -8.84 -6.24 12.47
C PRO A 32 -9.54 -5.65 11.23
N GLN A 33 -10.87 -5.66 11.17
CA GLN A 33 -11.63 -5.25 9.98
C GLN A 33 -11.35 -3.81 9.52
N LYS A 34 -11.14 -2.87 10.45
CA LYS A 34 -10.86 -1.47 10.07
C LYS A 34 -9.57 -1.32 9.26
N THR A 35 -8.51 -1.99 9.66
CA THR A 35 -7.19 -1.89 8.99
C THR A 35 -7.19 -2.53 7.61
N SER A 36 -7.99 -3.60 7.40
CA SER A 36 -8.15 -4.22 6.07
C SER A 36 -8.95 -3.32 5.11
N ASP A 37 -10.00 -2.65 5.61
CA ASP A 37 -10.77 -1.69 4.81
C ASP A 37 -9.93 -0.44 4.48
N GLU A 38 -9.09 0.02 5.40
CA GLU A 38 -8.13 1.09 5.16
C GLU A 38 -7.09 0.68 4.12
N ALA A 39 -6.55 -0.54 4.18
CA ALA A 39 -5.63 -1.07 3.16
C ALA A 39 -6.26 -1.05 1.77
N LYS A 40 -7.53 -1.50 1.66
CA LYS A 40 -8.30 -1.42 0.42
C LYS A 40 -8.41 0.02 -0.09
N GLN A 41 -8.81 0.94 0.78
CA GLN A 41 -8.98 2.34 0.39
C GLN A 41 -7.68 2.96 -0.11
N GLN A 42 -6.56 2.68 0.54
CA GLN A 42 -5.24 3.18 0.12
C GLN A 42 -4.80 2.55 -1.19
N ALA A 43 -5.03 1.25 -1.40
CA ALA A 43 -4.71 0.58 -2.66
C ALA A 43 -5.55 1.12 -3.83
N VAL A 44 -6.85 1.30 -3.63
CA VAL A 44 -7.74 1.91 -4.63
C VAL A 44 -7.32 3.34 -4.95
N ALA A 45 -6.96 4.14 -3.93
CA ALA A 45 -6.50 5.51 -4.12
C ALA A 45 -5.18 5.56 -4.90
N LEU A 46 -4.22 4.69 -4.58
CA LEU A 46 -2.96 4.57 -5.32
C LEU A 46 -3.21 4.16 -6.78
N TYR A 47 -4.06 3.15 -7.00
CA TYR A 47 -4.44 2.69 -8.33
C TYR A 47 -4.98 3.85 -9.20
N HIS A 48 -5.94 4.62 -8.70
CA HIS A 48 -6.49 5.75 -9.44
C HIS A 48 -5.47 6.88 -9.66
N ARG A 49 -4.60 7.16 -8.70
CA ARG A 49 -3.54 8.17 -8.86
C ARG A 49 -2.56 7.78 -9.96
N LEU A 50 -2.16 6.52 -10.01
CA LEU A 50 -1.26 6.03 -11.05
C LEU A 50 -1.92 6.03 -12.43
N GLN A 51 -3.22 5.69 -12.53
CA GLN A 51 -3.96 5.82 -13.78
C GLN A 51 -4.03 7.28 -14.25
N LEU A 52 -4.41 8.21 -13.38
CA LEU A 52 -4.45 9.64 -13.71
C LEU A 52 -3.07 10.14 -14.14
N LEU A 53 -2.01 9.72 -13.45
CA LEU A 53 -0.65 10.12 -13.78
C LEU A 53 -0.21 9.58 -15.14
N ASN A 54 -0.61 8.35 -15.50
CA ASN A 54 -0.35 7.76 -16.80
C ASN A 54 -1.12 8.48 -17.92
N GLU A 55 -2.39 8.80 -17.68
CA GLU A 55 -3.20 9.58 -18.62
C GLU A 55 -2.61 10.97 -18.82
N GLU A 56 -2.20 11.65 -17.73
CA GLU A 56 -1.56 12.98 -17.80
C GLU A 56 -0.23 12.91 -18.55
N ALA A 57 0.58 11.85 -18.37
CA ALA A 57 1.82 11.65 -19.11
C ALA A 57 1.59 11.63 -20.62
N ILE A 58 0.61 10.87 -21.05
CA ILE A 58 0.24 10.75 -22.48
C ILE A 58 -0.30 12.08 -23.01
N LEU A 59 -1.14 12.78 -22.26
CA LEU A 59 -1.80 14.01 -22.67
C LEU A 59 -0.85 15.20 -22.71
N SER A 60 0.01 15.35 -21.68
CA SER A 60 0.95 16.48 -21.57
C SER A 60 2.25 16.28 -22.34
N GLY A 61 2.58 15.03 -22.72
CA GLY A 61 3.86 14.66 -23.31
C GLY A 61 5.04 14.76 -22.34
N LYS A 62 4.78 14.80 -21.03
CA LYS A 62 5.78 14.83 -19.96
C LYS A 62 5.93 13.47 -19.33
N ASP A 63 7.14 13.18 -18.88
CA ASP A 63 7.42 11.96 -18.13
C ASP A 63 7.21 12.21 -16.64
N TYR A 64 6.60 11.23 -15.99
CA TYR A 64 6.33 11.22 -14.56
C TYR A 64 7.00 10.01 -13.91
N GLY A 65 6.97 9.97 -12.59
CA GLY A 65 7.49 8.85 -11.85
C GLY A 65 6.91 8.75 -10.45
N ALA A 66 7.14 7.59 -9.85
CA ALA A 66 6.77 7.35 -8.46
C ALA A 66 7.96 6.78 -7.69
N ARG A 67 8.11 7.23 -6.46
CA ARG A 67 9.09 6.71 -5.50
C ARG A 67 8.36 6.22 -4.26
N PHE A 68 8.73 5.04 -3.80
CA PHE A 68 8.12 4.35 -2.67
C PHE A 68 9.13 4.16 -1.54
N ASP A 69 8.76 4.52 -0.33
CA ASP A 69 9.52 4.25 0.88
C ASP A 69 8.78 3.18 1.70
N GLN A 70 9.29 1.96 1.65
CA GLN A 70 8.70 0.82 2.36
C GLN A 70 8.85 0.97 3.88
N LYS A 71 9.92 1.61 4.37
CA LYS A 71 10.18 1.79 5.80
C LYS A 71 9.19 2.77 6.42
N ARG A 72 8.85 3.83 5.68
CA ARG A 72 7.90 4.87 6.12
C ARG A 72 6.46 4.60 5.67
N ALA A 73 6.24 3.51 4.93
CA ALA A 73 4.97 3.20 4.28
C ALA A 73 4.40 4.43 3.55
N SER A 74 5.21 5.05 2.69
CA SER A 74 4.86 6.28 1.98
C SER A 74 5.29 6.21 0.52
N TYR A 75 4.71 7.08 -0.30
CA TYR A 75 5.13 7.26 -1.68
C TYR A 75 5.05 8.72 -2.10
N GLN A 76 5.86 9.09 -3.08
CA GLN A 76 5.95 10.42 -3.66
C GLN A 76 5.77 10.31 -5.17
N LEU A 77 4.99 11.23 -5.74
CA LEU A 77 4.81 11.39 -7.18
C LEU A 77 5.73 12.50 -7.68
N LEU A 78 6.35 12.26 -8.84
CA LEU A 78 7.39 13.10 -9.40
C LEU A 78 7.05 13.45 -10.85
N ALA A 79 7.47 14.63 -11.29
CA ALA A 79 7.44 15.04 -12.68
C ALA A 79 8.86 15.35 -13.17
N LEU A 80 9.15 15.01 -14.42
CA LEU A 80 10.42 15.36 -15.06
C LEU A 80 10.32 16.79 -15.61
N GLY A 81 11.04 17.73 -14.97
CA GLY A 81 11.18 19.10 -15.40
C GLY A 81 12.52 19.36 -16.12
N GLU A 82 12.77 20.63 -16.47
CA GLU A 82 14.01 21.04 -17.15
C GLU A 82 15.27 20.83 -16.28
N GLU A 83 15.14 20.94 -14.96
CA GLU A 83 16.23 20.78 -13.98
C GLU A 83 16.34 19.33 -13.43
N GLY A 84 15.55 18.41 -13.96
CA GLY A 84 15.48 17.02 -13.51
C GLY A 84 14.18 16.69 -12.79
N TRP A 85 14.21 15.63 -11.99
CA TRP A 85 13.03 15.18 -11.24
C TRP A 85 12.65 16.15 -10.13
N GLN A 86 11.39 16.53 -10.12
CA GLN A 86 10.80 17.44 -9.15
C GLN A 86 9.57 16.80 -8.53
N ALA A 87 9.23 17.22 -7.33
CA ALA A 87 7.97 16.85 -6.71
C ALA A 87 6.79 17.27 -7.59
N LEU A 88 5.76 16.45 -7.67
CA LEU A 88 4.58 16.74 -8.47
C LEU A 88 3.86 17.96 -7.88
N ASP A 89 3.70 19.01 -8.69
CA ASP A 89 2.90 20.18 -8.33
C ASP A 89 1.59 20.14 -9.15
N ASP A 90 0.58 19.50 -8.57
CA ASP A 90 -0.73 19.30 -9.19
C ASP A 90 -1.83 19.45 -8.15
N GLU A 91 -2.94 20.14 -8.50
CA GLU A 91 -4.06 20.39 -7.58
C GLU A 91 -4.89 19.12 -7.27
N GLN A 92 -4.86 18.12 -8.13
CA GLN A 92 -5.67 16.90 -8.03
C GLN A 92 -4.90 15.73 -7.44
N LEU A 93 -3.58 15.74 -7.59
CA LEU A 93 -2.71 14.64 -7.15
C LEU A 93 -1.79 15.11 -6.01
N PRO A 94 -1.82 14.46 -4.85
CA PRO A 94 -0.93 14.81 -3.76
C PRO A 94 0.53 14.47 -4.12
N GLU A 95 1.43 15.40 -3.85
CA GLU A 95 2.87 15.23 -4.01
C GLU A 95 3.38 13.99 -3.26
N GLN A 96 3.00 13.87 -2.00
CA GLN A 96 3.42 12.78 -1.11
C GLN A 96 2.25 12.23 -0.31
N VAL A 97 2.24 10.93 -0.14
CA VAL A 97 1.24 10.22 0.66
C VAL A 97 1.94 9.30 1.64
N THR A 98 1.59 9.43 2.92
CA THR A 98 1.96 8.48 3.97
C THR A 98 0.73 7.64 4.31
N LEU A 99 0.87 6.33 4.33
CA LEU A 99 -0.21 5.43 4.71
C LEU A 99 -0.56 5.61 6.19
N PRO A 100 -1.83 5.38 6.58
CA PRO A 100 -2.24 5.35 7.97
C PRO A 100 -1.44 4.35 8.81
N ASP A 101 -1.31 4.64 10.11
CA ASP A 101 -0.65 3.75 11.06
C ASP A 101 -1.27 2.35 11.05
N GLY A 102 -0.44 1.33 11.14
CA GLY A 102 -0.86 -0.07 11.10
C GLY A 102 -0.92 -0.67 9.69
N LEU A 103 -0.67 0.11 8.64
CA LEU A 103 -0.48 -0.39 7.28
C LEU A 103 1.00 -0.53 6.92
N ALA A 104 1.30 -1.51 6.10
CA ALA A 104 2.59 -1.70 5.47
C ALA A 104 2.47 -1.59 3.95
N LEU A 105 3.57 -1.21 3.32
CA LEU A 105 3.73 -1.14 1.88
C LEU A 105 4.97 -1.95 1.50
N THR A 106 4.82 -2.85 0.53
CA THR A 106 5.94 -3.56 -0.08
C THR A 106 5.92 -3.35 -1.58
N MET A 107 7.07 -3.14 -2.18
CA MET A 107 7.21 -2.92 -3.61
C MET A 107 8.14 -3.98 -4.20
N GLN A 108 7.77 -4.47 -5.37
CA GLN A 108 8.59 -5.33 -6.21
C GLN A 108 8.63 -4.74 -7.62
N LEU A 109 9.83 -4.56 -8.16
CA LEU A 109 10.04 -4.14 -9.55
C LEU A 109 10.06 -5.37 -10.48
N GLY A 110 9.47 -5.21 -11.66
CA GLY A 110 9.31 -6.29 -12.62
C GLY A 110 7.96 -6.98 -12.52
N GLY A 111 7.49 -7.61 -13.62
CA GLY A 111 6.26 -8.41 -13.63
C GLY A 111 6.47 -9.78 -12.99
N ASN A 112 5.35 -10.49 -12.69
CA ASN A 112 5.34 -11.84 -12.10
C ASN A 112 6.10 -12.93 -12.89
N VAL A 113 6.58 -12.58 -14.10
CA VAL A 113 7.34 -13.50 -14.99
C VAL A 113 8.74 -13.80 -14.45
N TRP A 114 9.23 -13.00 -13.48
CA TRP A 114 10.56 -13.15 -12.90
C TRP A 114 10.46 -13.58 -11.45
N LYS A 115 10.20 -14.87 -11.22
CA LYS A 115 10.31 -15.45 -9.86
C LYS A 115 11.75 -15.31 -9.37
N ASP A 116 11.92 -14.94 -8.11
CA ASP A 116 13.19 -14.59 -7.44
C ASP A 116 14.34 -15.62 -7.58
N GLU A 117 14.05 -16.87 -7.95
CA GLU A 117 15.02 -17.95 -8.03
C GLU A 117 15.95 -17.89 -9.26
N ASP A 118 15.60 -17.13 -10.31
CA ASP A 118 16.37 -17.05 -11.56
C ASP A 118 17.07 -15.68 -11.78
N ARG A 119 17.07 -14.78 -10.78
CA ARG A 119 17.66 -13.45 -10.94
C ARG A 119 19.17 -13.44 -10.74
N LEU A 120 19.91 -13.39 -11.85
CA LEU A 120 21.30 -12.92 -11.87
C LEU A 120 21.44 -11.42 -11.55
N PHE A 121 20.35 -10.67 -11.55
CA PHE A 121 20.29 -9.23 -11.28
C PHE A 121 19.10 -8.91 -10.39
N ASN A 122 19.34 -8.33 -9.22
CA ASN A 122 18.30 -7.82 -8.35
C ASN A 122 18.12 -6.31 -8.58
N PRO A 123 17.05 -5.86 -9.31
CA PRO A 123 16.84 -4.45 -9.55
C PRO A 123 16.66 -3.63 -8.28
N GLY A 124 16.20 -4.25 -7.19
CA GLY A 124 16.08 -3.60 -5.88
C GLY A 124 17.42 -3.14 -5.30
N SER A 125 18.53 -3.78 -5.66
CA SER A 125 19.86 -3.37 -5.20
C SER A 125 20.40 -2.12 -5.92
N LEU A 126 19.79 -1.72 -7.04
CA LEU A 126 20.15 -0.49 -7.75
C LEU A 126 19.56 0.76 -7.06
N PHE A 127 18.61 0.58 -6.17
CA PHE A 127 17.94 1.67 -5.43
C PHE A 127 18.20 1.56 -3.93
N ASP A 128 19.41 1.08 -3.57
CA ASP A 128 19.82 1.02 -2.18
C ASP A 128 19.88 2.43 -1.59
N ASP A 129 19.21 2.61 -0.44
CA ASP A 129 19.15 3.89 0.28
C ASP A 129 20.54 4.50 0.52
N GLU A 130 21.58 3.65 0.67
CA GLU A 130 22.96 4.10 0.87
C GLU A 130 23.56 4.77 -0.37
N MET A 131 23.15 4.37 -1.58
CA MET A 131 23.67 4.96 -2.84
C MET A 131 23.20 6.41 -3.03
N PHE A 132 22.03 6.77 -2.46
CA PHE A 132 21.43 8.09 -2.57
C PHE A 132 21.57 8.95 -1.31
N ALA A 133 22.26 8.47 -0.27
CA ALA A 133 22.47 9.19 0.98
C ALA A 133 23.11 10.58 0.78
N GLU A 134 23.98 10.74 -0.23
CA GLU A 134 24.58 12.03 -0.56
C GLU A 134 23.56 13.01 -1.17
N LEU A 135 22.60 12.51 -1.97
CA LEU A 135 21.54 13.33 -2.57
C LEU A 135 20.52 13.77 -1.52
N GLU A 136 20.22 12.91 -0.54
CA GLU A 136 19.38 13.29 0.62
C GLU A 136 20.02 14.39 1.46
N ALA A 137 21.35 14.36 1.64
CA ALA A 137 22.09 15.38 2.35
C ALA A 137 22.10 16.75 1.66
N GLU A 138 21.92 16.79 0.34
CA GLU A 138 21.83 18.02 -0.46
C GLU A 138 20.40 18.56 -0.64
N ASN A 139 19.39 17.99 0.00
CA ASN A 139 17.96 18.33 -0.19
C ASN A 139 17.47 18.21 -1.65
N LYS A 140 18.11 17.37 -2.46
CA LYS A 140 17.67 17.09 -3.82
C LYS A 140 16.59 16.02 -3.83
N VAL A 141 15.62 16.18 -4.72
CA VAL A 141 14.58 15.17 -4.93
C VAL A 141 15.23 13.93 -5.52
N LEU A 142 15.05 12.79 -4.85
CA LEU A 142 15.57 11.50 -5.31
C LEU A 142 14.86 11.05 -6.58
N PRO A 143 15.54 10.39 -7.52
CA PRO A 143 14.93 9.89 -8.75
C PRO A 143 13.83 8.86 -8.45
N PRO A 144 12.82 8.72 -9.34
CA PRO A 144 11.78 7.72 -9.19
C PRO A 144 12.33 6.31 -9.34
N GLN A 145 11.64 5.35 -8.73
CA GLN A 145 11.88 3.92 -8.91
C GLN A 145 11.01 3.34 -10.04
N VAL A 146 9.86 3.98 -10.26
CA VAL A 146 8.90 3.67 -11.32
C VAL A 146 8.83 4.86 -12.26
N PHE A 147 9.04 4.62 -13.54
CA PHE A 147 8.93 5.61 -14.60
C PHE A 147 7.58 5.43 -15.30
N ILE A 148 6.89 6.52 -15.56
CA ILE A 148 5.63 6.60 -16.29
C ILE A 148 5.91 7.53 -17.47
N MET A 149 6.07 6.91 -18.64
CA MET A 149 6.55 7.61 -19.82
C MET A 149 5.39 8.26 -20.59
N SER A 150 5.67 9.36 -21.24
CA SER A 150 4.74 10.03 -22.15
C SER A 150 4.34 9.16 -23.35
N SER A 151 5.09 8.09 -23.64
CA SER A 151 4.72 7.05 -24.62
C SER A 151 3.56 6.14 -24.15
N GLY A 152 3.21 6.18 -22.87
CA GLY A 152 2.26 5.27 -22.22
C GLY A 152 2.91 4.03 -21.61
N GLU A 153 4.21 3.86 -21.74
CA GLU A 153 4.95 2.77 -21.10
C GLU A 153 5.16 3.07 -19.61
N ILE A 154 5.04 2.03 -18.79
CA ILE A 154 5.29 2.11 -17.34
C ILE A 154 6.33 1.06 -16.98
N THR A 155 7.29 1.43 -16.11
CA THR A 155 8.16 0.42 -15.48
C THR A 155 7.30 -0.62 -14.79
N PRO A 156 7.37 -1.93 -15.12
CA PRO A 156 6.57 -2.94 -14.48
C PRO A 156 6.86 -3.03 -12.97
N PHE A 157 5.82 -3.09 -12.16
CA PHE A 157 5.95 -3.22 -10.71
C PHE A 157 4.72 -3.88 -10.09
N SER A 158 4.88 -4.33 -8.86
CA SER A 158 3.79 -4.76 -7.98
C SER A 158 3.95 -4.09 -6.62
N ILE A 159 2.91 -3.42 -6.15
CA ILE A 159 2.85 -2.82 -4.82
C ILE A 159 1.77 -3.50 -4.02
N ALA A 160 2.15 -4.02 -2.86
CA ALA A 160 1.25 -4.63 -1.90
C ALA A 160 1.01 -3.69 -0.73
N ILE A 161 -0.25 -3.43 -0.39
CA ILE A 161 -0.69 -2.65 0.78
C ILE A 161 -1.51 -3.57 1.67
N TYR A 162 -1.10 -3.73 2.91
CA TYR A 162 -1.67 -4.69 3.84
C TYR A 162 -1.53 -4.23 5.30
N PRO A 163 -2.36 -4.75 6.23
CA PRO A 163 -2.17 -4.55 7.66
C PRO A 163 -0.84 -5.16 8.13
N GLN A 164 -0.04 -4.41 8.91
CA GLN A 164 1.29 -4.84 9.38
C GLN A 164 1.30 -6.16 10.16
N ASN A 165 0.16 -6.53 10.75
CA ASN A 165 -0.01 -7.78 11.51
C ASN A 165 -0.44 -8.98 10.66
N LEU A 166 -0.61 -8.81 9.35
CA LEU A 166 -1.02 -9.82 8.38
C LEU A 166 0.07 -10.09 7.34
N SER A 167 -0.16 -11.06 6.44
CA SER A 167 0.79 -11.45 5.42
C SER A 167 0.64 -10.62 4.14
N ALA A 168 1.77 -10.16 3.58
CA ALA A 168 1.79 -9.51 2.27
C ALA A 168 1.33 -10.44 1.14
N ASP A 169 1.53 -11.75 1.27
CA ASP A 169 1.21 -12.71 0.21
C ASP A 169 -0.27 -13.03 0.13
N GLU A 170 -0.95 -13.14 1.28
CA GLU A 170 -2.32 -13.61 1.38
C GLU A 170 -3.34 -12.48 1.58
N ASP A 171 -2.96 -11.42 2.32
CA ASP A 171 -3.89 -10.40 2.81
C ASP A 171 -3.75 -9.04 2.13
N ALA A 172 -2.79 -8.90 1.21
CA ALA A 172 -2.52 -7.63 0.57
C ALA A 172 -3.46 -7.33 -0.60
N TRP A 173 -3.89 -6.09 -0.67
CA TRP A 173 -4.34 -5.46 -1.90
C TRP A 173 -3.13 -5.11 -2.74
N ARG A 174 -3.12 -5.50 -4.03
CA ARG A 174 -1.99 -5.27 -4.92
C ARG A 174 -2.35 -4.35 -6.07
N VAL A 175 -1.49 -3.37 -6.31
CA VAL A 175 -1.52 -2.57 -7.54
C VAL A 175 -0.38 -3.05 -8.42
N VAL A 176 -0.71 -3.57 -9.59
CA VAL A 176 0.25 -4.12 -10.54
C VAL A 176 0.23 -3.28 -11.80
N ALA A 177 1.38 -2.82 -12.24
CA ALA A 177 1.54 -2.16 -13.54
C ALA A 177 2.31 -3.07 -14.49
N LYS A 178 1.81 -3.14 -15.73
CA LYS A 178 2.42 -3.89 -16.84
C LYS A 178 3.17 -2.92 -17.75
N GLU A 179 4.15 -3.42 -18.48
CA GLU A 179 4.99 -2.64 -19.40
C GLU A 179 4.18 -1.89 -20.47
N ASN A 180 3.05 -2.44 -20.88
CA ASN A 180 2.13 -1.84 -21.85
C ASN A 180 1.29 -0.66 -21.30
N GLY A 181 1.51 -0.26 -20.05
CA GLY A 181 0.77 0.82 -19.41
C GLY A 181 -0.51 0.38 -18.68
N ASP A 182 -0.88 -0.89 -18.74
CA ASP A 182 -2.02 -1.41 -17.99
C ASP A 182 -1.72 -1.41 -16.50
N ILE A 183 -2.62 -0.85 -15.72
CA ILE A 183 -2.57 -0.86 -14.26
C ILE A 183 -3.79 -1.62 -13.77
N ILE A 184 -3.59 -2.63 -12.94
CA ILE A 184 -4.65 -3.45 -12.38
C ILE A 184 -4.61 -3.44 -10.86
N LEU A 185 -5.78 -3.59 -10.25
CA LEU A 185 -5.96 -3.72 -8.81
C LEU A 185 -6.44 -5.14 -8.49
N LEU A 186 -5.67 -5.85 -7.67
CA LEU A 186 -5.95 -7.22 -7.25
C LEU A 186 -6.38 -7.23 -5.78
N ALA A 187 -7.43 -7.97 -5.48
CA ALA A 187 -7.85 -8.22 -4.10
C ALA A 187 -6.95 -9.28 -3.43
N PRO A 188 -6.99 -9.38 -2.10
CA PRO A 188 -6.29 -10.45 -1.38
C PRO A 188 -6.60 -11.83 -1.94
N GLY A 189 -5.56 -12.61 -2.24
CA GLY A 189 -5.67 -13.95 -2.83
C GLY A 189 -5.91 -14.00 -4.34
N GLU A 190 -6.10 -12.86 -5.03
CA GLU A 190 -6.18 -12.83 -6.49
C GLU A 190 -4.78 -12.84 -7.12
N SER A 191 -4.66 -13.50 -8.27
CA SER A 191 -3.46 -13.53 -9.10
C SER A 191 -3.70 -12.82 -10.43
N ASP A 192 -2.62 -12.25 -11.01
CA ASP A 192 -2.66 -11.55 -12.30
C ASP A 192 -3.08 -12.44 -13.48
N GLU A 193 -3.05 -13.77 -13.33
CA GLU A 193 -3.50 -14.73 -14.36
C GLU A 193 -5.04 -14.80 -14.51
N GLN A 194 -5.79 -14.17 -13.58
CA GLN A 194 -7.26 -14.19 -13.54
C GLN A 194 -7.89 -12.83 -13.87
N ALA A 195 -7.10 -11.80 -14.11
CA ALA A 195 -7.55 -10.42 -14.35
C ALA A 195 -7.48 -10.02 -15.83
#